data_21483c65f539909b91414a68bfe2c508
#
_entry.id   21483c65f539909b91414a68bfe2c508
#
_cell.length_a   1.000
_cell.length_b   1.000
_cell.length_c   1.000
_cell.angle_alpha   90.00
_cell.angle_beta   90.00
_cell.angle_gamma   90.00
#
_symmetry.space_group_name_H-M   'P 1'
#
loop_
_entity.id
_entity.type
_entity.pdbx_description
1 polymer ?
#
loop_
_entity_poly.entity_id
_entity_poly.type
_entity_poly.pdbx_seq_one_letter_code
_entity_poly.pdbx_strand_id
1 'polypeptide(L)'
;MYGIRTILGAGIEILTDKQHARLIRTFQAHEQHVEVEVAGQVAQDVRALFHADTPAKGRAGAQRLLKILPTCPIPEVKRLGKTLKQWVDPMLAYFDTDGASNGGTEAINGLVEPHRRIARGVRNRDNYRLRCLLIAGGLTP
;
A
#
# COMPACT_ATOMS: atom_id res chain seq x y z
N MET A 1 9.93 -14.46 14.96
CA MET A 1 9.02 -13.62 14.14
C MET A 1 9.12 -12.12 14.44
N TYR A 2 9.00 -11.65 15.70
CA TYR A 2 9.02 -10.20 16.00
C TYR A 2 10.21 -9.44 15.41
N GLY A 3 11.39 -10.04 15.38
CA GLY A 3 12.62 -9.37 14.90
C GLY A 3 12.69 -9.08 13.39
N ILE A 4 11.75 -9.58 12.57
CA ILE A 4 11.73 -9.36 11.11
C ILE A 4 10.50 -8.55 10.66
N ARG A 5 9.61 -8.17 11.58
CA ARG A 5 8.35 -7.49 11.24
C ARG A 5 8.54 -6.25 10.38
N THR A 6 9.49 -5.40 10.76
CA THR A 6 9.79 -4.17 10.01
C THR A 6 10.37 -4.47 8.62
N ILE A 7 11.20 -5.52 8.54
CA ILE A 7 11.82 -5.94 7.29
C ILE A 7 10.78 -6.51 6.32
N LEU A 8 9.82 -7.30 6.84
CA LEU A 8 8.71 -7.86 6.04
C LEU A 8 7.80 -6.79 5.42
N GLY A 9 7.62 -5.65 6.10
CA GLY A 9 6.80 -4.54 5.59
C GLY A 9 7.52 -3.65 4.58
N ALA A 10 8.83 -3.84 4.39
CA ALA A 10 9.62 -3.07 3.44
C ALA A 10 9.58 -3.70 2.04
N GLY A 11 9.77 -2.88 1.00
CA GLY A 11 9.97 -3.39 -0.35
C GLY A 11 11.31 -4.12 -0.46
N ILE A 12 11.34 -5.22 -1.20
CA ILE A 12 12.54 -6.03 -1.35
C ILE A 12 13.72 -5.24 -1.96
N GLU A 13 13.39 -4.25 -2.79
CA GLU A 13 14.35 -3.39 -3.49
C GLU A 13 15.12 -2.43 -2.56
N ILE A 14 14.61 -2.20 -1.34
CA ILE A 14 15.26 -1.31 -0.36
C ILE A 14 15.94 -2.08 0.78
N LEU A 15 15.84 -3.41 0.77
CA LEU A 15 16.47 -4.24 1.80
C LEU A 15 17.97 -4.34 1.55
N THR A 16 18.74 -4.24 2.63
CA THR A 16 20.17 -4.58 2.60
C THR A 16 20.37 -6.09 2.54
N ASP A 17 21.53 -6.55 2.02
CA ASP A 17 21.87 -7.98 1.94
C ASP A 17 21.75 -8.68 3.30
N LYS A 18 22.14 -7.99 4.39
CA LYS A 18 22.01 -8.50 5.77
C LYS A 18 20.56 -8.72 6.18
N GLN A 19 19.66 -7.81 5.78
CA GLN A 19 18.22 -7.91 6.06
C GLN A 19 17.59 -9.04 5.25
N HIS A 20 17.97 -9.16 3.98
CA HIS A 20 17.51 -10.24 3.10
C HIS A 20 17.96 -11.61 3.62
N ALA A 21 19.24 -11.76 3.96
CA ALA A 21 19.76 -12.99 4.57
C ALA A 21 19.05 -13.33 5.89
N ARG A 22 18.70 -12.31 6.69
CA ARG A 22 17.95 -12.50 7.94
C ARG A 22 16.54 -13.02 7.69
N LEU A 23 15.83 -12.51 6.66
CA LEU A 23 14.51 -13.02 6.25
C LEU A 23 14.58 -14.50 5.88
N ILE A 24 15.47 -14.86 4.96
CA ILE A 24 15.65 -16.24 4.49
C ILE A 24 15.92 -17.17 5.67
N ARG A 25 16.88 -16.82 6.55
CA ARG A 25 17.21 -17.63 7.72
C ARG A 25 16.02 -17.82 8.66
N THR A 26 15.22 -16.77 8.85
CA THR A 26 14.04 -16.83 9.72
C THR A 26 12.96 -17.71 9.12
N PHE A 27 12.72 -17.65 7.81
CA PHE A 27 11.74 -18.51 7.15
C PHE A 27 12.14 -19.98 7.19
N GLN A 28 13.42 -20.28 6.99
CA GLN A 28 13.95 -21.65 7.04
C GLN A 28 14.01 -22.24 8.46
N ALA A 29 13.89 -21.41 9.50
CA ALA A 29 14.04 -21.88 10.89
C ALA A 29 12.88 -22.78 11.36
N HIS A 30 11.68 -22.62 10.83
CA HIS A 30 10.49 -23.37 11.23
C HIS A 30 9.49 -23.50 10.08
N GLU A 31 8.90 -24.69 9.91
CA GLU A 31 7.86 -24.94 8.91
C GLU A 31 6.63 -24.04 9.06
N GLN A 32 6.28 -23.65 10.30
CA GLN A 32 5.19 -22.70 10.57
C GLN A 32 5.40 -21.30 9.97
N HIS A 33 6.63 -20.99 9.53
CA HIS A 33 6.94 -19.70 8.90
C HIS A 33 6.60 -19.67 7.42
N VAL A 34 6.29 -20.80 6.79
CA VAL A 34 5.95 -20.89 5.35
C VAL A 34 4.75 -20.02 4.99
N GLU A 35 3.71 -19.99 5.83
CA GLU A 35 2.53 -19.13 5.58
C GLU A 35 2.88 -17.64 5.56
N VAL A 36 3.79 -17.24 6.46
CA VAL A 36 4.26 -15.84 6.53
C VAL A 36 5.19 -15.51 5.37
N GLU A 37 6.02 -16.44 4.94
CA GLU A 37 6.87 -16.31 3.76
C GLU A 37 6.03 -16.10 2.50
N VAL A 38 5.02 -16.97 2.29
CA VAL A 38 4.09 -16.86 1.16
C VAL A 38 3.31 -15.56 1.20
N ALA A 39 2.81 -15.16 2.36
CA ALA A 39 2.12 -13.87 2.52
C ALA A 39 3.05 -12.68 2.23
N GLY A 40 4.30 -12.77 2.65
CA GLY A 40 5.33 -11.78 2.35
C GLY A 40 5.62 -11.70 0.85
N GLN A 41 5.74 -12.85 0.17
CA GLN A 41 5.93 -12.89 -1.29
C GLN A 41 4.74 -12.29 -2.02
N VAL A 42 3.51 -12.60 -1.62
CA VAL A 42 2.30 -12.01 -2.20
C VAL A 42 2.29 -10.48 -2.03
N ALA A 43 2.73 -9.97 -0.87
CA ALA A 43 2.83 -8.53 -0.66
C ALA A 43 3.84 -7.88 -1.63
N GLN A 44 4.99 -8.53 -1.87
CA GLN A 44 5.97 -8.07 -2.86
C GLN A 44 5.41 -8.17 -4.29
N ASP A 45 4.70 -9.23 -4.63
CA ASP A 45 4.07 -9.40 -5.94
C ASP A 45 3.03 -8.28 -6.21
N VAL A 46 2.19 -7.96 -5.23
CA VAL A 46 1.25 -6.83 -5.33
C VAL A 46 2.00 -5.52 -5.50
N ARG A 47 3.07 -5.29 -4.73
CA ARG A 47 3.91 -4.09 -4.84
C ARG A 47 4.53 -3.96 -6.23
N ALA A 48 5.05 -5.06 -6.78
CA ALA A 48 5.70 -5.10 -8.09
C ALA A 48 4.77 -4.70 -9.24
N LEU A 49 3.44 -4.85 -9.08
CA LEU A 49 2.48 -4.39 -10.10
C LEU A 49 2.58 -2.89 -10.35
N PHE A 50 2.75 -2.12 -9.26
CA PHE A 50 2.80 -0.65 -9.30
C PHE A 50 4.19 -0.12 -9.66
N HIS A 51 5.21 -0.98 -9.68
CA HIS A 51 6.58 -0.68 -10.09
C HIS A 51 6.95 -1.32 -11.44
N ALA A 52 5.97 -1.83 -12.18
CA ALA A 52 6.20 -2.43 -13.49
C ALA A 52 6.64 -1.36 -14.51
N ASP A 53 7.56 -1.73 -15.41
CA ASP A 53 8.12 -0.82 -16.44
C ASP A 53 7.05 -0.15 -17.31
N THR A 54 5.91 -0.79 -17.48
CA THR A 54 4.79 -0.24 -18.26
C THR A 54 3.45 -0.53 -17.58
N PRO A 55 2.46 0.39 -17.68
CA PRO A 55 1.11 0.16 -17.16
C PRO A 55 0.49 -1.15 -17.66
N ALA A 56 0.74 -1.51 -18.92
CA ALA A 56 0.22 -2.75 -19.51
C ALA A 56 0.76 -4.01 -18.80
N LYS A 57 2.05 -4.05 -18.44
CA LYS A 57 2.63 -5.15 -17.66
C LYS A 57 2.06 -5.21 -16.25
N GLY A 58 1.92 -4.06 -15.58
CA GLY A 58 1.30 -3.96 -14.27
C GLY A 58 -0.14 -4.47 -14.28
N ARG A 59 -0.94 -4.03 -15.26
CA ARG A 59 -2.32 -4.48 -15.47
C ARG A 59 -2.44 -6.00 -15.70
N ALA A 60 -1.60 -6.55 -16.57
CA ALA A 60 -1.58 -7.99 -16.83
C ALA A 60 -1.21 -8.79 -15.57
N GLY A 61 -0.23 -8.32 -14.80
CA GLY A 61 0.14 -8.88 -13.50
C GLY A 61 -1.03 -8.84 -12.51
N ALA A 62 -1.72 -7.69 -12.40
CA ALA A 62 -2.90 -7.53 -11.54
C ALA A 62 -3.99 -8.53 -11.89
N GLN A 63 -4.33 -8.68 -13.15
CA GLN A 63 -5.32 -9.65 -13.62
C GLN A 63 -4.94 -11.09 -13.27
N ARG A 64 -3.64 -11.43 -13.34
CA ARG A 64 -3.14 -12.76 -12.95
C ARG A 64 -3.30 -12.98 -11.43
N LEU A 65 -2.89 -12.01 -10.61
CA LEU A 65 -3.04 -12.12 -9.14
C LEU A 65 -4.50 -12.23 -8.73
N LEU A 66 -5.40 -11.46 -9.34
CA LEU A 66 -6.84 -11.53 -9.09
C LEU A 66 -7.45 -12.92 -9.36
N LYS A 67 -6.85 -13.72 -10.24
CA LYS A 67 -7.26 -15.10 -10.50
C LYS A 67 -6.69 -16.08 -9.46
N ILE A 68 -5.43 -15.89 -9.07
CA ILE A 68 -4.68 -16.85 -8.26
C ILE A 68 -4.95 -16.68 -6.76
N LEU A 69 -4.94 -15.44 -6.24
CA LEU A 69 -5.03 -15.19 -4.80
C LEU A 69 -6.30 -15.77 -4.14
N PRO A 70 -7.50 -15.70 -4.77
CA PRO A 70 -8.70 -16.29 -4.17
C PRO A 70 -8.66 -17.81 -4.01
N THR A 71 -7.77 -18.49 -4.73
CA THR A 71 -7.60 -19.97 -4.68
C THR A 71 -6.49 -20.41 -3.74
N CYS A 72 -5.75 -19.47 -3.15
CA CYS A 72 -4.66 -19.77 -2.23
C CYS A 72 -5.19 -20.54 -1.00
N PRO A 73 -4.46 -21.59 -0.54
CA PRO A 73 -4.85 -22.35 0.65
C PRO A 73 -4.74 -21.51 1.94
N ILE A 74 -3.87 -20.48 1.98
CA ILE A 74 -3.65 -19.62 3.14
C ILE A 74 -4.85 -18.67 3.30
N PRO A 75 -5.57 -18.71 4.44
CA PRO A 75 -6.81 -17.96 4.62
C PRO A 75 -6.66 -16.44 4.45
N GLU A 76 -5.57 -15.86 4.93
CA GLU A 76 -5.29 -14.43 4.86
C GLU A 76 -5.07 -13.98 3.42
N VAL A 77 -4.27 -14.75 2.65
CA VAL A 77 -4.01 -14.49 1.23
C VAL A 77 -5.30 -14.64 0.41
N LYS A 78 -6.08 -15.68 0.69
CA LYS A 78 -7.40 -15.89 0.08
C LYS A 78 -8.35 -14.73 0.36
N ARG A 79 -8.38 -14.22 1.60
CA ARG A 79 -9.17 -13.05 2.00
C ARG A 79 -8.74 -11.81 1.23
N LEU A 80 -7.43 -11.56 1.14
CA LEU A 80 -6.88 -10.48 0.32
C LEU A 80 -7.33 -10.60 -1.14
N GLY A 81 -7.21 -11.79 -1.72
CA GLY A 81 -7.64 -12.05 -3.10
C GLY A 81 -9.12 -11.75 -3.34
N LYS A 82 -10.00 -12.12 -2.39
CA LYS A 82 -11.43 -11.80 -2.46
C LYS A 82 -11.67 -10.29 -2.38
N THR A 83 -10.97 -9.60 -1.48
CA THR A 83 -11.07 -8.14 -1.34
C THR A 83 -10.62 -7.43 -2.62
N LEU A 84 -9.46 -7.80 -3.17
CA LEU A 84 -8.95 -7.21 -4.42
C LEU A 84 -9.91 -7.48 -5.59
N LYS A 85 -10.57 -8.65 -5.61
CA LYS A 85 -11.58 -8.96 -6.63
C LYS A 85 -12.84 -8.08 -6.52
N GLN A 86 -13.23 -7.67 -5.31
CA GLN A 86 -14.33 -6.70 -5.12
C GLN A 86 -13.95 -5.30 -5.63
N TRP A 87 -12.67 -4.96 -5.56
CA TRP A 87 -12.13 -3.66 -5.98
C TRP A 87 -11.38 -3.73 -7.32
N VAL A 88 -11.78 -4.67 -8.19
CA VAL A 88 -11.09 -4.90 -9.47
C VAL A 88 -11.09 -3.66 -10.35
N ASP A 89 -12.24 -2.98 -10.48
CA ASP A 89 -12.36 -1.82 -11.36
C ASP A 89 -11.48 -0.64 -10.91
N PRO A 90 -11.52 -0.19 -9.62
CA PRO A 90 -10.59 0.82 -9.13
C PRO A 90 -9.12 0.42 -9.25
N MET A 91 -8.80 -0.85 -8.99
CA MET A 91 -7.41 -1.34 -9.09
C MET A 91 -6.89 -1.30 -10.53
N LEU A 92 -7.70 -1.70 -11.49
CA LEU A 92 -7.32 -1.69 -12.91
C LEU A 92 -7.33 -0.28 -13.50
N ALA A 93 -8.23 0.61 -13.04
CA ALA A 93 -8.28 2.00 -13.44
C ALA A 93 -6.95 2.74 -13.19
N TYR A 94 -6.20 2.38 -12.15
CA TYR A 94 -4.86 2.92 -11.91
C TYR A 94 -3.95 2.77 -13.14
N PHE A 95 -3.96 1.58 -13.76
CA PHE A 95 -3.13 1.29 -14.94
C PHE A 95 -3.70 1.89 -16.23
N ASP A 96 -5.01 2.12 -16.29
CA ASP A 96 -5.70 2.68 -17.45
C ASP A 96 -5.63 4.23 -17.46
N THR A 97 -5.31 4.86 -16.32
CA THR A 97 -5.25 6.31 -16.12
C THR A 97 -3.83 6.83 -15.86
N ASP A 98 -2.81 6.09 -16.32
CA ASP A 98 -1.39 6.44 -16.15
C ASP A 98 -0.99 6.73 -14.69
N GLY A 99 -1.49 5.88 -13.78
CA GLY A 99 -1.14 5.96 -12.36
C GLY A 99 -1.95 6.96 -11.54
N ALA A 100 -3.12 7.40 -12.03
CA ALA A 100 -3.99 8.25 -11.24
C ALA A 100 -4.38 7.57 -9.92
N SER A 101 -4.16 8.25 -8.81
CA SER A 101 -4.45 7.76 -7.48
C SER A 101 -5.05 8.87 -6.60
N ASN A 102 -5.65 8.47 -5.49
CA ASN A 102 -6.18 9.41 -4.51
C ASN A 102 -5.07 10.04 -3.62
N GLY A 103 -3.80 9.71 -3.87
CA GLY A 103 -2.67 10.15 -3.05
C GLY A 103 -2.57 11.67 -2.89
N GLY A 104 -2.87 12.43 -3.94
CA GLY A 104 -2.90 13.90 -3.87
C GLY A 104 -3.95 14.42 -2.89
N THR A 105 -5.16 13.87 -2.94
CA THR A 105 -6.24 14.23 -2.00
C THR A 105 -5.90 13.81 -0.57
N GLU A 106 -5.31 12.63 -0.38
CA GLU A 106 -4.89 12.13 0.94
C GLU A 106 -3.75 12.98 1.52
N ALA A 107 -2.80 13.42 0.69
CA ALA A 107 -1.74 14.34 1.13
C ALA A 107 -2.32 15.66 1.63
N ILE A 108 -3.27 16.26 0.90
CA ILE A 108 -3.95 17.49 1.32
C ILE A 108 -4.74 17.26 2.61
N ASN A 109 -5.49 16.18 2.71
CA ASN A 109 -6.23 15.81 3.92
C ASN A 109 -5.28 15.61 5.11
N GLY A 110 -4.12 15.00 4.87
CA GLY A 110 -3.05 14.83 5.86
C GLY A 110 -2.49 16.15 6.37
N LEU A 111 -2.49 17.21 5.58
CA LEU A 111 -2.11 18.56 6.00
C LEU A 111 -3.23 19.27 6.77
N VAL A 112 -4.47 19.12 6.31
CA VAL A 112 -5.63 19.82 6.91
C VAL A 112 -6.03 19.24 8.26
N GLU A 113 -5.97 17.91 8.42
CA GLU A 113 -6.45 17.23 9.63
C GLU A 113 -5.69 17.60 10.92
N PRO A 114 -4.33 17.68 10.95
CA PRO A 114 -3.60 18.18 12.12
C PRO A 114 -4.03 19.58 12.52
N HIS A 115 -4.25 20.47 11.56
CA HIS A 115 -4.66 21.86 11.83
C HIS A 115 -6.08 21.93 12.39
N ARG A 116 -6.97 21.06 11.90
CA ARG A 116 -8.33 20.90 12.48
C ARG A 116 -8.27 20.45 13.93
N ARG A 117 -7.40 19.52 14.27
CA ARG A 117 -7.21 19.03 15.65
C ARG A 117 -6.61 20.09 16.57
N ILE A 118 -5.59 20.81 16.12
CA ILE A 118 -4.96 21.90 16.88
C ILE A 118 -5.96 23.02 17.16
N ALA A 119 -6.84 23.34 16.22
CA ALA A 119 -7.88 24.36 16.37
C ALA A 119 -8.97 23.99 17.39
N ARG A 120 -8.99 22.75 17.91
CA ARG A 120 -9.99 22.25 18.86
C ARG A 120 -11.44 22.50 18.45
N GLY A 121 -11.69 22.47 17.16
CA GLY A 121 -12.97 22.80 16.52
C GLY A 121 -12.97 24.18 15.87
N VAL A 122 -13.81 24.32 14.85
CA VAL A 122 -13.94 25.58 14.08
C VAL A 122 -15.41 25.97 14.07
N ARG A 123 -15.74 27.10 14.67
CA ARG A 123 -17.11 27.60 14.74
C ARG A 123 -17.55 28.32 13.46
N ASN A 124 -16.60 28.95 12.76
CA ASN A 124 -16.87 29.73 11.55
C ASN A 124 -16.41 28.95 10.31
N ARG A 125 -17.36 28.62 9.42
CA ARG A 125 -17.13 27.86 8.20
C ARG A 125 -16.16 28.57 7.23
N ASP A 126 -16.27 29.88 7.10
CA ASP A 126 -15.46 30.64 6.15
C ASP A 126 -14.01 30.72 6.63
N ASN A 127 -13.79 30.92 7.94
CA ASN A 127 -12.46 30.83 8.54
C ASN A 127 -11.84 29.44 8.38
N TYR A 128 -12.64 28.38 8.51
CA TYR A 128 -12.16 27.03 8.28
C TYR A 128 -11.73 26.84 6.82
N ARG A 129 -12.57 27.26 5.89
CA ARG A 129 -12.29 27.18 4.44
C ARG A 129 -11.02 27.96 4.07
N LEU A 130 -10.87 29.17 4.56
CA LEU A 130 -9.67 29.98 4.34
C LEU A 130 -8.41 29.31 4.90
N ARG A 131 -8.46 28.77 6.11
CA ARG A 131 -7.34 28.01 6.69
C ARG A 131 -6.97 26.78 5.88
N CYS A 132 -7.96 26.00 5.41
CA CYS A 132 -7.72 24.87 4.54
C CYS A 132 -7.05 25.28 3.22
N LEU A 133 -7.50 26.38 2.61
CA LEU A 133 -6.91 26.89 1.38
C LEU A 133 -5.46 27.39 1.61
N LEU A 134 -5.19 28.08 2.71
CA LEU A 134 -3.85 28.55 3.04
C LEU A 134 -2.88 27.37 3.24
N ILE A 135 -3.32 26.33 3.97
CA ILE A 135 -2.50 25.16 4.29
C ILE A 135 -2.25 24.32 3.05
N ALA A 136 -3.30 24.04 2.26
CA ALA A 136 -3.23 23.22 1.06
C ALA A 136 -2.57 23.95 -0.13
N GLY A 137 -2.67 25.27 -0.17
CA GLY A 137 -2.11 26.11 -1.23
C GLY A 137 -0.61 26.37 -1.10
N GLY A 138 0.05 25.88 -0.04
CA GLY A 138 1.51 26.02 0.12
C GLY A 138 1.98 27.46 0.23
N LEU A 139 1.12 28.37 0.71
CA LEU A 139 1.52 29.77 0.99
C LEU A 139 2.51 29.75 2.16
N THR A 140 3.77 29.73 1.83
CA THR A 140 4.87 30.10 2.76
C THR A 140 4.86 31.61 2.91
N PRO A 141 4.95 32.13 4.17
CA PRO A 141 5.07 33.56 4.43
C PRO A 141 6.36 34.13 3.84
#